data_cb52e6ddc71aafebd4a968cca7f2af59
#
_entry.id   cb52e6ddc71aafebd4a968cca7f2af59
#
_cell.length_a   1.000
_cell.length_b   1.000
_cell.length_c   1.000
_cell.angle_alpha   90.00
_cell.angle_beta   90.00
_cell.angle_gamma   90.00
#
_symmetry.space_group_name_H-M   'P 1'
#
loop_
_entity.id
_entity.type
_entity.pdbx_description
1 polymer ?
#
loop_
_entity_poly.entity_id
_entity_poly.type
_entity_poly.pdbx_seq_one_letter_code
_entity_poly.pdbx_strand_id
1 'polypeptide(L)'
;MKTIVFFPEAAFGPALNSVGIAQEVEKLGHKAIFICDKGFEGVFKGYGFEEHTISMSEPMSAEAMAKYWVDFINGHIPNFNKSPYEQIDTYIKDCWEAIVETSVWAEKDLPKVLADIKPDVVCIDNVILFPATKRYGKPWVRILSCSENEISD
;
A
#
# COMPACT_ATOMS: atom_id res chain seq x y z
N MET A 1 12.30 10.48 20.82
CA MET A 1 11.28 9.57 20.29
C MET A 1 10.61 10.27 19.12
N LYS A 2 10.45 9.57 17.99
CA LYS A 2 9.78 10.06 16.76
C LYS A 2 8.63 9.11 16.44
N THR A 3 7.58 9.61 15.79
CA THR A 3 6.49 8.80 15.27
C THR A 3 6.70 8.56 13.77
N ILE A 4 6.79 7.29 13.40
CA ILE A 4 7.02 6.85 12.03
C ILE A 4 5.80 6.06 11.58
N VAL A 5 5.17 6.51 10.51
CA VAL A 5 4.04 5.83 9.89
C VAL A 5 4.56 4.92 8.79
N PHE A 6 4.07 3.69 8.75
CA PHE A 6 4.25 2.74 7.67
C PHE A 6 2.93 2.61 6.89
N PHE A 7 3.01 2.77 5.59
CA PHE A 7 1.89 2.64 4.69
C PHE A 7 2.25 1.66 3.55
N PRO A 8 2.20 0.34 3.83
CA PRO A 8 2.48 -0.67 2.84
C PRO A 8 1.31 -0.88 1.89
N GLU A 9 1.61 -1.43 0.72
CA GLU A 9 0.62 -1.98 -0.19
C GLU A 9 -0.22 -3.07 0.50
N ALA A 10 -1.47 -3.22 0.09
CA ALA A 10 -2.38 -4.25 0.58
C ALA A 10 -2.02 -5.66 0.03
N ALA A 11 -0.77 -6.06 0.27
CA ALA A 11 -0.22 -7.37 -0.08
C ALA A 11 0.68 -7.86 1.06
N PHE A 12 0.71 -9.18 1.29
CA PHE A 12 1.46 -9.75 2.42
C PHE A 12 2.98 -9.54 2.32
N GLY A 13 3.55 -9.50 1.11
CA GLY A 13 4.97 -9.24 0.91
C GLY A 13 5.41 -7.90 1.50
N PRO A 14 4.92 -6.77 0.97
CA PRO A 14 5.17 -5.42 1.50
C PRO A 14 4.78 -5.27 2.97
N ALA A 15 3.63 -5.82 3.37
CA ALA A 15 3.15 -5.75 4.75
C ALA A 15 4.15 -6.36 5.74
N LEU A 16 4.60 -7.60 5.50
CA LEU A 16 5.53 -8.31 6.39
C LEU A 16 6.94 -7.68 6.36
N ASN A 17 7.39 -7.21 5.22
CA ASN A 17 8.64 -6.46 5.12
C ASN A 17 8.61 -5.19 5.99
N SER A 18 7.52 -4.43 5.89
CA SER A 18 7.29 -3.24 6.72
C SER A 18 7.22 -3.56 8.21
N VAL A 19 6.62 -4.70 8.60
CA VAL A 19 6.61 -5.17 10.00
C VAL A 19 8.03 -5.38 10.53
N GLY A 20 8.90 -6.04 9.77
CA GLY A 20 10.29 -6.25 10.17
C GLY A 20 11.04 -4.94 10.39
N ILE A 21 10.87 -3.97 9.49
CA ILE A 21 11.49 -2.64 9.64
C ILE A 21 10.91 -1.90 10.85
N ALA A 22 9.59 -1.95 11.05
CA ALA A 22 8.91 -1.28 12.16
C ALA A 22 9.36 -1.82 13.52
N GLN A 23 9.60 -3.13 13.65
CA GLN A 23 10.14 -3.74 14.86
C GLN A 23 11.54 -3.19 15.22
N GLU A 24 12.41 -3.01 14.21
CA GLU A 24 13.73 -2.41 14.44
C GLU A 24 13.62 -0.92 14.80
N VAL A 25 12.71 -0.19 14.19
CA VAL A 25 12.41 1.21 14.54
C VAL A 25 11.98 1.35 15.99
N GLU A 26 11.14 0.45 16.51
CA GLU A 26 10.73 0.46 17.92
C GLU A 26 11.88 0.10 18.87
N LYS A 27 12.74 -0.87 18.52
CA LYS A 27 13.94 -1.18 19.29
C LYS A 27 14.88 0.01 19.42
N LEU A 28 14.88 0.91 18.43
CA LEU A 28 15.64 2.17 18.47
C LEU A 28 14.96 3.27 19.29
N GLY A 29 13.83 3.00 19.94
CA GLY A 29 13.12 3.93 20.83
C GLY A 29 12.19 4.91 20.09
N HIS A 30 11.78 4.59 18.88
CA HIS A 30 10.79 5.34 18.13
C HIS A 30 9.41 4.67 18.21
N LYS A 31 8.35 5.33 17.77
CA LYS A 31 7.01 4.76 17.69
C LYS A 31 6.68 4.42 16.24
N ALA A 32 6.30 3.18 15.97
CA ALA A 32 5.80 2.74 14.68
C ALA A 32 4.26 2.67 14.69
N ILE A 33 3.62 3.18 13.63
CA ILE A 33 2.17 3.14 13.43
C ILE A 33 1.93 2.70 12.00
N PHE A 34 0.91 1.87 11.79
CA PHE A 34 0.52 1.43 10.45
C PHE A 34 -0.74 2.13 9.97
N ILE A 35 -0.74 2.55 8.70
CA ILE A 35 -1.93 2.86 7.92
C ILE A 35 -2.09 1.75 6.89
N CYS A 36 -3.26 1.17 6.77
CA CYS A 36 -3.49 0.06 5.83
C CYS A 36 -4.89 0.11 5.22
N ASP A 37 -5.05 -0.63 4.13
CA ASP A 37 -6.37 -0.88 3.57
C ASP A 37 -7.25 -1.67 4.55
N LYS A 38 -8.55 -1.44 4.52
CA LYS A 38 -9.53 -2.16 5.35
C LYS A 38 -9.46 -3.68 5.21
N GLY A 39 -9.05 -4.18 4.05
CA GLY A 39 -8.82 -5.62 3.84
C GLY A 39 -7.69 -6.21 4.70
N PHE A 40 -6.84 -5.36 5.27
CA PHE A 40 -5.74 -5.73 6.17
C PHE A 40 -6.02 -5.38 7.65
N GLU A 41 -7.26 -5.03 7.99
CA GLU A 41 -7.62 -4.71 9.37
C GLU A 41 -7.28 -5.85 10.33
N GLY A 42 -6.55 -5.50 11.41
CA GLY A 42 -6.11 -6.43 12.44
C GLY A 42 -4.77 -7.10 12.17
N VAL A 43 -4.24 -7.04 10.96
CA VAL A 43 -2.96 -7.68 10.62
C VAL A 43 -1.82 -7.08 11.44
N PHE A 44 -1.67 -5.76 11.44
CA PHE A 44 -0.56 -5.09 12.16
C PHE A 44 -0.80 -5.04 13.66
N LYS A 45 -2.06 -4.98 14.11
CA LYS A 45 -2.42 -5.19 15.52
C LYS A 45 -1.98 -6.55 16.04
N GLY A 46 -2.05 -7.59 15.20
CA GLY A 46 -1.56 -8.93 15.52
C GLY A 46 -0.05 -8.97 15.81
N TYR A 47 0.72 -8.02 15.30
CA TYR A 47 2.15 -7.83 15.59
C TYR A 47 2.42 -6.82 16.71
N GLY A 48 1.37 -6.26 17.33
CA GLY A 48 1.50 -5.34 18.46
C GLY A 48 1.54 -3.86 18.09
N PHE A 49 1.35 -3.50 16.82
CA PHE A 49 1.38 -2.11 16.36
C PHE A 49 0.02 -1.42 16.46
N GLU A 50 0.04 -0.11 16.64
CA GLU A 50 -1.11 0.75 16.39
C GLU A 50 -1.42 0.76 14.89
N GLU A 51 -2.71 0.62 14.55
CA GLU A 51 -3.17 0.47 13.17
C GLU A 51 -4.35 1.39 12.91
N HIS A 52 -4.31 2.09 11.78
CA HIS A 52 -5.38 2.90 11.25
C HIS A 52 -5.77 2.39 9.86
N THR A 53 -7.05 2.17 9.63
CA THR A 53 -7.54 1.68 8.34
C THR A 53 -8.11 2.80 7.48
N ILE A 54 -7.86 2.72 6.19
CA ILE A 54 -8.46 3.58 5.17
C ILE A 54 -9.11 2.72 4.08
N SER A 55 -9.98 3.30 3.26
CA SER A 55 -10.52 2.61 2.09
C SER A 55 -9.63 2.90 0.88
N MET A 56 -9.12 1.86 0.24
CA MET A 56 -8.33 1.97 -1.00
C MET A 56 -9.10 1.48 -2.24
N SER A 57 -10.36 1.13 -2.07
CA SER A 57 -11.28 0.74 -3.14
C SER A 57 -12.72 1.09 -2.75
N GLU A 58 -13.65 0.90 -3.66
CA GLU A 58 -15.05 0.94 -3.32
C GLU A 58 -15.38 -0.10 -2.24
N PRO A 59 -16.15 0.27 -1.20
CA PRO A 59 -16.51 -0.67 -0.14
C PRO A 59 -17.28 -1.88 -0.71
N MET A 60 -16.78 -3.07 -0.45
CA MET A 60 -17.44 -4.31 -0.85
C MET A 60 -17.29 -5.38 0.23
N SER A 61 -18.12 -6.43 0.18
CA SER A 61 -17.98 -7.55 1.10
C SER A 61 -16.71 -8.36 0.83
N ALA A 62 -16.24 -9.13 1.83
CA ALA A 62 -15.07 -9.99 1.66
C ALA A 62 -15.27 -11.01 0.51
N GLU A 63 -16.48 -11.55 0.36
CA GLU A 63 -16.83 -12.48 -0.71
C GLU A 63 -16.78 -11.78 -2.09
N ALA A 64 -17.30 -10.54 -2.17
CA ALA A 64 -17.26 -9.75 -3.40
C ALA A 64 -15.83 -9.41 -3.79
N MET A 65 -14.97 -9.05 -2.82
CA MET A 65 -13.55 -8.78 -3.05
C MET A 65 -12.81 -10.04 -3.53
N ALA A 66 -13.03 -11.18 -2.87
CA ALA A 66 -12.42 -12.45 -3.29
C ALA A 66 -12.85 -12.83 -4.71
N LYS A 67 -14.15 -12.67 -5.03
CA LYS A 67 -14.67 -12.91 -6.37
C LYS A 67 -14.07 -11.96 -7.40
N TYR A 68 -13.95 -10.68 -7.08
CA TYR A 68 -13.34 -9.68 -7.97
C TYR A 68 -11.93 -10.09 -8.39
N TRP A 69 -11.08 -10.50 -7.45
CA TRP A 69 -9.71 -10.92 -7.77
C TRP A 69 -9.66 -12.20 -8.59
N VAL A 70 -10.53 -13.17 -8.31
CA VAL A 70 -10.63 -14.39 -9.11
C VAL A 70 -11.08 -14.07 -10.53
N ASP A 71 -12.10 -13.26 -10.70
CA ASP A 71 -12.62 -12.87 -12.01
C ASP A 71 -11.58 -12.05 -12.79
N PHE A 72 -10.89 -11.13 -12.12
CA PHE A 72 -9.82 -10.32 -12.72
C PHE A 72 -8.69 -11.22 -13.26
N ILE A 73 -8.17 -12.13 -12.44
CA ILE A 73 -7.11 -13.05 -12.88
C ILE A 73 -7.60 -13.94 -14.02
N ASN A 74 -8.78 -14.56 -13.89
CA ASN A 74 -9.32 -15.45 -14.92
C ASN A 74 -9.53 -14.71 -16.26
N GLY A 75 -9.96 -13.46 -16.22
CA GLY A 75 -10.10 -12.63 -17.41
C GLY A 75 -8.77 -12.37 -18.11
N HIS A 76 -7.67 -12.31 -17.37
CA HIS A 76 -6.33 -12.02 -17.91
C HIS A 76 -5.49 -13.25 -18.25
N ILE A 77 -5.87 -14.47 -17.82
CA ILE A 77 -5.15 -15.72 -18.14
C ILE A 77 -4.82 -15.85 -19.63
N PRO A 78 -5.73 -15.59 -20.58
CA PRO A 78 -5.41 -15.68 -22.02
C PRO A 78 -4.30 -14.73 -22.48
N ASN A 79 -4.04 -13.67 -21.71
CA ASN A 79 -3.05 -12.64 -22.04
C ASN A 79 -1.64 -13.01 -21.57
N PHE A 80 -1.47 -13.94 -20.62
CA PHE A 80 -0.18 -14.26 -20.02
C PHE A 80 0.80 -14.96 -20.98
N ASN A 81 0.29 -15.58 -22.05
CA ASN A 81 1.09 -16.21 -23.10
C ASN A 81 1.42 -15.26 -24.26
N LYS A 82 0.96 -14.01 -24.23
CA LYS A 82 1.29 -13.01 -25.23
C LYS A 82 2.70 -12.48 -25.02
N SER A 83 3.28 -11.89 -26.07
CA SER A 83 4.55 -11.19 -25.93
C SER A 83 4.42 -10.03 -24.93
N PRO A 84 5.52 -9.62 -24.23
CA PRO A 84 5.47 -8.47 -23.30
C PRO A 84 4.88 -7.20 -23.94
N TYR A 85 5.10 -6.99 -25.23
CA TYR A 85 4.59 -5.85 -25.95
C TYR A 85 3.05 -5.89 -26.09
N GLU A 86 2.51 -7.04 -26.41
CA GLU A 86 1.06 -7.25 -26.53
C GLU A 86 0.35 -7.22 -25.17
N GLN A 87 1.08 -7.55 -24.09
CA GLN A 87 0.54 -7.49 -22.73
C GLN A 87 0.30 -6.06 -22.26
N ILE A 88 0.97 -5.05 -22.82
CA ILE A 88 0.80 -3.65 -22.43
C ILE A 88 -0.67 -3.24 -22.50
N ASP A 89 -1.32 -3.45 -23.62
CA ASP A 89 -2.71 -3.04 -23.83
C ASP A 89 -3.75 -4.06 -23.33
N THR A 90 -3.35 -5.30 -23.09
CA THR A 90 -4.30 -6.38 -22.78
C THR A 90 -4.28 -6.84 -21.33
N TYR A 91 -3.31 -6.39 -20.54
CA TYR A 91 -3.17 -6.75 -19.14
C TYR A 91 -2.55 -5.65 -18.29
N ILE A 92 -1.38 -5.12 -18.69
CA ILE A 92 -0.61 -4.18 -17.86
C ILE A 92 -1.37 -2.88 -17.65
N LYS A 93 -2.06 -2.39 -18.68
CA LYS A 93 -2.88 -1.19 -18.59
C LYS A 93 -3.95 -1.32 -17.52
N ASP A 94 -4.73 -2.39 -17.53
CA ASP A 94 -5.82 -2.61 -16.58
C ASP A 94 -5.28 -2.73 -15.14
N CYS A 95 -4.11 -3.39 -14.97
CA CYS A 95 -3.43 -3.45 -13.68
C CYS A 95 -3.04 -2.07 -13.16
N TRP A 96 -2.43 -1.23 -14.02
CA TRP A 96 -2.02 0.12 -13.61
C TRP A 96 -3.21 1.05 -13.35
N GLU A 97 -4.29 0.94 -14.12
CA GLU A 97 -5.52 1.69 -13.87
C GLU A 97 -6.08 1.33 -12.49
N ALA A 98 -6.17 0.05 -12.15
CA ALA A 98 -6.60 -0.41 -10.82
C ALA A 98 -5.69 0.11 -9.70
N ILE A 99 -4.36 0.06 -9.88
CA ILE A 99 -3.39 0.56 -8.90
C ILE A 99 -3.54 2.08 -8.71
N VAL A 100 -3.65 2.85 -9.79
CA VAL A 100 -3.84 4.31 -9.72
C VAL A 100 -5.17 4.66 -9.02
N GLU A 101 -6.23 3.89 -9.26
CA GLU A 101 -7.51 4.09 -8.59
C GLU A 101 -7.39 3.97 -7.07
N THR A 102 -6.53 3.10 -6.55
CA THR A 102 -6.29 2.99 -5.11
C THR A 102 -5.83 4.32 -4.50
N SER A 103 -5.03 5.11 -5.23
CA SER A 103 -4.59 6.42 -4.74
C SER A 103 -5.74 7.43 -4.68
N VAL A 104 -6.67 7.36 -5.63
CA VAL A 104 -7.87 8.23 -5.66
C VAL A 104 -8.77 7.94 -4.45
N TRP A 105 -8.93 6.66 -4.11
CA TRP A 105 -9.68 6.27 -2.92
C TRP A 105 -8.96 6.67 -1.64
N ALA A 106 -7.68 6.39 -1.52
CA ALA A 106 -6.88 6.74 -0.34
C ALA A 106 -6.92 8.24 -0.03
N GLU A 107 -6.99 9.11 -1.06
CA GLU A 107 -7.06 10.56 -0.88
C GLU A 107 -8.30 11.04 -0.08
N LYS A 108 -9.32 10.20 0.05
CA LYS A 108 -10.53 10.55 0.84
C LYS A 108 -10.27 10.53 2.34
N ASP A 109 -9.45 9.59 2.81
CA ASP A 109 -9.23 9.34 4.24
C ASP A 109 -7.79 9.68 4.68
N LEU A 110 -6.79 9.43 3.85
CA LEU A 110 -5.37 9.55 4.19
C LEU A 110 -4.95 10.93 4.71
N PRO A 111 -5.42 12.07 4.13
CA PRO A 111 -5.08 13.39 4.67
C PRO A 111 -5.51 13.58 6.12
N LYS A 112 -6.71 13.10 6.47
CA LYS A 112 -7.23 13.19 7.81
C LYS A 112 -6.45 12.31 8.78
N VAL A 113 -6.20 11.06 8.40
CA VAL A 113 -5.45 10.10 9.22
C VAL A 113 -4.04 10.62 9.51
N LEU A 114 -3.35 11.17 8.52
CA LEU A 114 -2.03 11.80 8.70
C LEU A 114 -2.10 13.03 9.63
N ALA A 115 -3.14 13.85 9.52
CA ALA A 115 -3.33 15.02 10.39
C ALA A 115 -3.62 14.61 11.83
N ASP A 116 -4.31 13.51 12.07
CA ASP A 116 -4.64 12.99 13.39
C ASP A 116 -3.40 12.33 14.06
N ILE A 117 -2.67 11.49 13.34
CA ILE A 117 -1.45 10.81 13.84
C ILE A 117 -0.29 11.79 14.03
N LYS A 118 -0.14 12.74 13.13
CA LYS A 118 0.97 13.72 13.09
C LYS A 118 2.36 13.06 13.05
N PRO A 119 2.62 12.16 12.10
CA PRO A 119 3.91 11.48 11.99
C PRO A 119 5.05 12.45 11.70
N ASP A 120 6.24 12.12 12.21
CA ASP A 120 7.49 12.80 11.85
C ASP A 120 8.02 12.34 10.49
N VAL A 121 7.76 11.07 10.12
CA VAL A 121 8.17 10.44 8.86
C VAL A 121 7.08 9.50 8.39
N VAL A 122 6.88 9.43 7.07
CA VAL A 122 5.99 8.46 6.43
C VAL A 122 6.81 7.51 5.56
N CYS A 123 6.76 6.21 5.84
CA CYS A 123 7.37 5.15 5.03
C CYS A 123 6.30 4.54 4.13
N ILE A 124 6.52 4.56 2.82
CA ILE A 124 5.58 4.04 1.81
C ILE A 124 6.24 2.85 1.13
N ASP A 125 5.61 1.69 1.23
CA ASP A 125 5.97 0.49 0.46
C ASP A 125 4.86 0.20 -0.56
N ASN A 126 4.93 0.90 -1.69
CA ASN A 126 3.95 0.80 -2.76
C ASN A 126 4.60 1.21 -4.08
N VAL A 127 4.11 0.68 -5.20
CA VAL A 127 4.59 1.01 -6.55
C VAL A 127 4.21 2.43 -6.98
N ILE A 128 3.23 3.05 -6.31
CA ILE A 128 2.81 4.43 -6.55
C ILE A 128 3.03 5.32 -5.32
N LEU A 129 3.02 6.62 -5.53
CA LEU A 129 3.02 7.63 -4.47
C LEU A 129 1.61 8.19 -4.28
N PHE A 130 1.29 8.51 -3.04
CA PHE A 130 0.02 9.11 -2.65
C PHE A 130 0.19 10.64 -2.50
N PRO A 131 -0.54 11.45 -3.26
CA PRO A 131 -0.41 12.91 -3.20
C PRO A 131 -0.59 13.49 -1.79
N ALA A 132 -1.45 12.89 -0.96
CA ALA A 132 -1.64 13.28 0.44
C ALA A 132 -0.32 13.26 1.24
N THR A 133 0.53 12.27 1.02
CA THR A 133 1.81 12.13 1.70
C THR A 133 2.74 13.30 1.38
N LYS A 134 2.81 13.69 0.10
CA LYS A 134 3.60 14.86 -0.33
C LYS A 134 3.03 16.16 0.24
N ARG A 135 1.71 16.33 0.20
CA ARG A 135 1.04 17.53 0.72
C ARG A 135 1.16 17.66 2.24
N TYR A 136 1.28 16.54 2.95
CA TYR A 136 1.50 16.55 4.39
C TYR A 136 2.79 17.29 4.81
N GLY A 137 3.78 17.36 3.93
CA GLY A 137 4.95 18.23 4.07
C GLY A 137 6.00 17.74 5.08
N LYS A 138 5.93 16.50 5.53
CA LYS A 138 6.97 15.86 6.34
C LYS A 138 7.85 14.95 5.48
N PRO A 139 9.06 14.60 5.93
CA PRO A 139 9.89 13.62 5.24
C PRO A 139 9.12 12.31 4.99
N TRP A 140 9.31 11.77 3.81
CA TRP A 140 8.79 10.46 3.47
C TRP A 140 9.91 9.60 2.86
N VAL A 141 9.80 8.29 3.05
CA VAL A 141 10.77 7.30 2.60
C VAL A 141 10.02 6.26 1.79
N ARG A 142 10.52 5.93 0.61
CA ARG A 142 10.02 4.82 -0.17
C ARG A 142 10.76 3.54 0.26
N ILE A 143 10.01 2.53 0.62
CA ILE A 143 10.49 1.16 0.81
C ILE A 143 10.28 0.44 -0.52
N LEU A 144 11.23 -0.35 -0.95
CA LEU A 144 11.18 -1.11 -2.19
C LEU A 144 11.17 -2.60 -1.86
N SER A 145 10.01 -3.21 -1.97
CA SER A 145 9.82 -4.65 -1.70
C SER A 145 9.94 -5.51 -2.96
N CYS A 146 9.85 -4.92 -4.15
CA CYS A 146 9.80 -5.65 -5.42
C CYS A 146 11.15 -5.68 -6.12
N SER A 147 11.58 -4.55 -6.67
CA SER A 147 12.80 -4.46 -7.47
C SER A 147 13.47 -3.11 -7.30
N GLU A 148 14.79 -3.12 -7.09
CA GLU A 148 15.61 -1.90 -7.05
C GLU A 148 15.56 -1.11 -8.38
N ASN A 149 15.23 -1.77 -9.50
CA ASN A 149 15.07 -1.13 -10.80
C ASN A 149 13.90 -0.13 -10.84
N GLU A 150 13.00 -0.15 -9.87
CA GLU A 150 11.92 0.84 -9.76
C GLU A 150 12.41 2.26 -9.50
N ILE A 151 13.64 2.43 -9.08
CA ILE A 151 14.28 3.73 -8.81
C ILE A 151 15.47 4.03 -9.70
N SER A 152 15.82 3.14 -10.62
CA SER A 152 16.87 3.40 -11.60
C SER A 152 16.33 4.27 -12.73
N ASP A 153 17.10 5.30 -13.09
CA ASP A 153 16.84 6.17 -14.25
C ASP A 153 17.04 5.44 -15.58
#